data_6a90a3947fed0d3187babc709db1ffd0
#
_entry.id   6a90a3947fed0d3187babc709db1ffd0
#
_cell.length_a   1.000
_cell.length_b   1.000
_cell.length_c   1.000
_cell.angle_alpha   90.00
_cell.angle_beta   90.00
_cell.angle_gamma   90.00
#
_symmetry.space_group_name_H-M   'P 1'
#
loop_
_entity.id
_entity.type
_entity.pdbx_description
1 polymer ?
#
loop_
_entity_poly.entity_id
_entity_poly.type
_entity_poly.pdbx_seq_one_letter_code
_entity_poly.pdbx_strand_id
1 'polypeptide(L)'
;MIENAEARGIKTCGHNTDQARLAPKGFITGAELKYITIYKSYSEKIVNGEKLPNLYEGGFDRDMVQNTAFGAGATDAARTAAMAATAEIKGGAPIFVGPLKDNKGKTVIEKTLGLYEPSLWGMDYLIEGVAGSVT
;
A
#
# COMPACT_ATOMS: atom_id res chain seq x y z
N MET A 1 9.83 -16.02 -5.23
CA MET A 1 9.10 -16.19 -3.95
C MET A 1 7.66 -16.67 -4.20
N ILE A 2 6.85 -15.98 -5.00
CA ILE A 2 5.45 -16.31 -5.30
C ILE A 2 5.29 -17.72 -5.89
N GLU A 3 6.07 -18.09 -6.92
CA GLU A 3 6.04 -19.43 -7.53
C GLU A 3 6.36 -20.55 -6.53
N ASN A 4 7.32 -20.31 -5.60
CA ASN A 4 7.64 -21.28 -4.56
C ASN A 4 6.51 -21.44 -3.53
N ALA A 5 5.76 -20.38 -3.25
CA ALA A 5 4.57 -20.43 -2.41
C ALA A 5 3.44 -21.18 -3.11
N GLU A 6 3.20 -20.89 -4.40
CA GLU A 6 2.23 -21.61 -5.23
C GLU A 6 2.49 -23.13 -5.26
N ALA A 7 3.76 -23.53 -5.48
CA ALA A 7 4.15 -24.95 -5.49
C ALA A 7 3.89 -25.65 -4.14
N ARG A 8 3.78 -24.91 -3.06
CA ARG A 8 3.48 -25.40 -1.70
C ARG A 8 2.02 -25.20 -1.28
N GLY A 9 1.16 -24.75 -2.18
CA GLY A 9 -0.24 -24.45 -1.88
C GLY A 9 -0.47 -23.25 -0.95
N ILE A 10 0.53 -22.39 -0.80
CA ILE A 10 0.45 -21.19 0.05
C ILE A 10 -0.13 -20.05 -0.78
N LYS A 11 -1.11 -19.36 -0.21
CA LYS A 11 -1.71 -18.17 -0.84
C LYS A 11 -0.77 -16.97 -0.78
N THR A 12 -0.83 -16.13 -1.81
CA THR A 12 0.07 -14.98 -1.97
C THR A 12 -0.67 -13.71 -2.33
N CYS A 13 -0.07 -12.58 -1.96
CA CYS A 13 -0.40 -11.25 -2.46
C CYS A 13 0.80 -10.68 -3.22
N GLY A 14 0.52 -9.98 -4.32
CA GLY A 14 1.53 -9.33 -5.13
C GLY A 14 1.90 -7.93 -4.64
N HIS A 15 3.00 -7.41 -5.15
CA HIS A 15 3.47 -6.06 -4.85
C HIS A 15 4.06 -5.40 -6.10
N ASN A 16 3.80 -4.12 -6.27
CA ASN A 16 4.20 -3.23 -7.36
C ASN A 16 3.59 -3.52 -8.75
N THR A 17 3.30 -4.77 -9.09
CA THR A 17 2.78 -5.16 -10.40
C THR A 17 1.89 -6.40 -10.27
N ASP A 18 1.10 -6.69 -11.32
CA ASP A 18 0.32 -7.92 -11.38
C ASP A 18 1.23 -9.15 -11.45
N GLN A 19 1.10 -10.01 -10.45
CA GLN A 19 1.85 -11.26 -10.31
C GLN A 19 0.94 -12.50 -10.32
N ALA A 20 -0.34 -12.35 -10.70
CA ALA A 20 -1.32 -13.45 -10.70
C ALA A 20 -0.86 -14.65 -11.54
N ARG A 21 -0.18 -14.42 -12.65
CA ARG A 21 0.35 -15.49 -13.51
C ARG A 21 1.39 -16.39 -12.83
N LEU A 22 2.05 -15.90 -11.78
CA LEU A 22 3.07 -16.66 -11.03
C LEU A 22 2.45 -17.60 -9.98
N ALA A 23 1.17 -17.40 -9.65
CA ALA A 23 0.44 -18.21 -8.68
C ALA A 23 -1.04 -18.36 -9.09
N PRO A 24 -1.33 -19.06 -10.19
CA PRO A 24 -2.68 -19.11 -10.78
C PRO A 24 -3.75 -19.70 -9.85
N LYS A 25 -3.38 -20.47 -8.84
CA LYS A 25 -4.31 -21.08 -7.86
C LYS A 25 -4.32 -20.34 -6.51
N GLY A 26 -3.17 -19.83 -6.08
CA GLY A 26 -2.96 -19.26 -4.75
C GLY A 26 -2.97 -17.73 -4.69
N PHE A 27 -2.95 -17.04 -5.84
CA PHE A 27 -2.94 -15.58 -5.86
C PHE A 27 -4.26 -15.00 -5.34
N ILE A 28 -4.17 -14.09 -4.38
CA ILE A 28 -5.35 -13.40 -3.82
C ILE A 28 -5.59 -12.08 -4.53
N THR A 29 -4.68 -11.13 -4.38
CA THR A 29 -4.65 -9.80 -4.99
C THR A 29 -3.26 -9.20 -4.77
N GLY A 30 -3.08 -7.93 -5.03
CA GLY A 30 -1.83 -7.22 -4.76
C GLY A 30 -2.04 -5.73 -4.78
N ALA A 31 -0.97 -4.99 -4.54
CA ALA A 31 -0.90 -3.55 -4.74
C ALA A 31 -0.07 -3.25 -5.99
N GLU A 32 -0.64 -2.51 -6.92
CA GLU A 32 0.02 -2.08 -8.14
C GLU A 32 0.25 -0.57 -8.13
N LEU A 33 1.40 -0.15 -8.62
CA LEU A 33 1.68 1.24 -8.91
C LEU A 33 1.13 1.60 -10.30
N LYS A 34 0.29 2.61 -10.36
CA LYS A 34 -0.29 3.14 -11.63
C LYS A 34 0.66 4.16 -12.24
N TYR A 35 1.79 3.70 -12.75
CA TYR A 35 2.78 4.56 -13.39
C TYR A 35 2.22 5.44 -14.51
N ILE A 36 1.17 4.98 -15.20
CA ILE A 36 0.53 5.74 -16.28
C ILE A 36 -0.02 7.08 -15.78
N THR A 37 -0.59 7.12 -14.56
CA THR A 37 -1.10 8.34 -13.95
C THR A 37 0.02 9.36 -13.75
N ILE A 38 1.17 8.91 -13.25
CA ILE A 38 2.33 9.76 -12.98
C ILE A 38 2.94 10.27 -14.29
N TYR A 39 3.20 9.35 -15.22
CA TYR A 39 3.82 9.70 -16.51
C TYR A 39 2.97 10.63 -17.34
N LYS A 40 1.64 10.42 -17.35
CA LYS A 40 0.71 11.32 -18.03
C LYS A 40 0.78 12.72 -17.42
N SER A 41 0.66 12.83 -16.10
CA SER A 41 0.75 14.11 -15.39
C SER A 41 2.08 14.85 -15.65
N TYR A 42 3.20 14.11 -15.64
CA TYR A 42 4.50 14.70 -15.90
C TYR A 42 4.65 15.14 -17.35
N SER A 43 4.17 14.35 -18.30
CA SER A 43 4.20 14.71 -19.71
C SER A 43 3.39 15.96 -19.99
N GLU A 44 2.20 16.09 -19.42
CA GLU A 44 1.35 17.28 -19.53
C GLU A 44 2.07 18.52 -18.97
N LYS A 45 2.67 18.41 -17.79
CA LYS A 45 3.44 19.50 -17.18
C LYS A 45 4.62 19.94 -18.04
N ILE A 46 5.39 18.99 -18.58
CA ILE A 46 6.53 19.29 -19.45
C ILE A 46 6.07 20.02 -20.71
N VAL A 47 5.01 19.55 -21.36
CA VAL A 47 4.46 20.18 -22.57
C VAL A 47 3.99 21.61 -22.29
N ASN A 48 3.43 21.85 -21.10
CA ASN A 48 2.97 23.16 -20.67
C ASN A 48 4.10 24.07 -20.14
N GLY A 49 5.35 23.61 -20.12
CA GLY A 49 6.48 24.37 -19.60
C GLY A 49 6.50 24.51 -18.06
N GLU A 50 5.74 23.69 -17.37
CA GLU A 50 5.66 23.69 -15.91
C GLU A 50 6.87 22.98 -15.30
N LYS A 51 7.33 23.46 -14.14
CA LYS A 51 8.37 22.80 -13.36
C LYS A 51 7.84 21.53 -12.72
N LEU A 52 8.56 20.43 -12.90
CA LEU A 52 8.24 19.18 -12.19
C LEU A 52 8.61 19.29 -10.71
N PRO A 53 7.82 18.67 -9.79
CA PRO A 53 8.19 18.55 -8.40
C PRO A 53 9.36 17.57 -8.25
N ASN A 54 10.20 17.78 -7.24
CA ASN A 54 11.29 16.84 -6.91
C ASN A 54 10.77 15.53 -6.31
N LEU A 55 9.61 15.58 -5.65
CA LEU A 55 8.93 14.45 -5.05
C LEU A 55 7.45 14.50 -5.41
N TYR A 56 6.90 13.37 -5.81
CA TYR A 56 5.48 13.22 -6.06
C TYR A 56 4.95 12.05 -5.24
N GLU A 57 4.13 12.35 -4.28
CA GLU A 57 3.53 11.37 -3.37
C GLU A 57 2.06 11.16 -3.75
N GLY A 58 1.61 9.92 -3.63
CA GLY A 58 0.22 9.59 -3.87
C GLY A 58 -0.07 8.12 -3.57
N GLY A 59 -1.31 7.87 -3.22
CA GLY A 59 -1.84 6.55 -2.97
C GLY A 59 -3.13 6.35 -3.77
N PHE A 60 -4.11 5.73 -3.14
CA PHE A 60 -5.45 5.56 -3.71
C PHE A 60 -6.18 6.89 -3.94
N ASP A 61 -5.92 7.87 -3.10
CA ASP A 61 -6.51 9.22 -3.14
C ASP A 61 -6.13 10.00 -4.43
N ARG A 62 -4.95 9.74 -4.97
CA ARG A 62 -4.40 10.36 -6.17
C ARG A 62 -4.33 9.42 -7.36
N ASP A 63 -5.02 8.30 -7.29
CA ASP A 63 -5.04 7.26 -8.33
C ASP A 63 -3.64 6.77 -8.76
N MET A 64 -2.69 6.75 -7.83
CA MET A 64 -1.31 6.27 -8.08
C MET A 64 -1.12 4.81 -7.70
N VAL A 65 -2.06 4.24 -6.94
CA VAL A 65 -2.06 2.84 -6.51
C VAL A 65 -3.42 2.23 -6.82
N GLN A 66 -3.42 0.96 -7.18
CA GLN A 66 -4.63 0.17 -7.34
C GLN A 66 -4.45 -1.25 -6.81
N ASN A 67 -5.54 -1.93 -6.52
CA ASN A 67 -5.49 -3.35 -6.27
C ASN A 67 -5.35 -4.11 -7.59
N THR A 68 -4.49 -5.13 -7.63
CA THR A 68 -4.51 -6.14 -8.70
C THR A 68 -5.89 -6.82 -8.73
N ALA A 69 -6.33 -7.23 -9.91
CA ALA A 69 -7.52 -8.06 -10.03
C ALA A 69 -7.44 -9.30 -9.12
N PHE A 70 -8.55 -9.64 -8.47
CA PHE A 70 -8.57 -10.78 -7.55
C PHE A 70 -8.36 -12.10 -8.29
N GLY A 71 -7.38 -12.87 -7.84
CA GLY A 71 -7.07 -14.20 -8.35
C GLY A 71 -7.95 -15.30 -7.73
N ALA A 72 -7.70 -16.53 -8.13
CA ALA A 72 -8.43 -17.72 -7.67
C ALA A 72 -8.22 -18.03 -6.17
N GLY A 73 -7.16 -17.53 -5.58
CA GLY A 73 -6.89 -17.68 -4.14
C GLY A 73 -7.80 -16.87 -3.23
N ALA A 74 -8.49 -15.85 -3.76
CA ALA A 74 -9.39 -14.99 -2.99
C ALA A 74 -10.77 -15.63 -2.82
N THR A 75 -11.29 -15.66 -1.59
CA THR A 75 -12.68 -15.99 -1.30
C THR A 75 -13.59 -14.78 -1.57
N ASP A 76 -14.88 -15.00 -1.77
CA ASP A 76 -15.83 -13.89 -1.97
C ASP A 76 -15.90 -12.95 -0.75
N ALA A 77 -15.83 -13.51 0.46
CA ALA A 77 -15.75 -12.71 1.68
C ALA A 77 -14.50 -11.83 1.72
N ALA A 78 -13.34 -12.37 1.32
CA ALA A 78 -12.09 -11.59 1.25
C ALA A 78 -12.16 -10.49 0.17
N ARG A 79 -12.76 -10.78 -0.99
CA ARG A 79 -12.98 -9.79 -2.05
C ARG A 79 -13.83 -8.63 -1.55
N THR A 80 -14.97 -8.95 -0.93
CA THR A 80 -15.90 -7.96 -0.39
C THR A 80 -15.23 -7.08 0.67
N ALA A 81 -14.52 -7.69 1.63
CA ALA A 81 -13.83 -6.96 2.68
C ALA A 81 -12.71 -6.04 2.12
N ALA A 82 -11.92 -6.54 1.17
CA ALA A 82 -10.85 -5.75 0.56
C ALA A 82 -11.40 -4.58 -0.28
N MET A 83 -12.51 -4.78 -0.99
CA MET A 83 -13.17 -3.70 -1.75
C MET A 83 -13.74 -2.63 -0.81
N ALA A 84 -14.36 -3.02 0.30
CA ALA A 84 -14.87 -2.09 1.31
C ALA A 84 -13.72 -1.27 1.92
N ALA A 85 -12.64 -1.90 2.38
CA ALA A 85 -11.46 -1.21 2.91
C ALA A 85 -10.82 -0.26 1.89
N THR A 86 -10.75 -0.67 0.62
CA THR A 86 -10.25 0.20 -0.46
C THR A 86 -11.13 1.43 -0.64
N ALA A 87 -12.45 1.27 -0.58
CA ALA A 87 -13.39 2.39 -0.70
C ALA A 87 -13.26 3.37 0.49
N GLU A 88 -13.09 2.85 1.70
CA GLU A 88 -12.86 3.66 2.90
C GLU A 88 -11.57 4.48 2.79
N ILE A 89 -10.46 3.86 2.38
CA ILE A 89 -9.18 4.56 2.19
C ILE A 89 -9.28 5.62 1.08
N LYS A 90 -9.94 5.31 -0.03
CA LYS A 90 -10.22 6.28 -1.09
C LYS A 90 -11.10 7.44 -0.61
N GLY A 91 -12.00 7.17 0.31
CA GLY A 91 -12.84 8.16 0.98
C GLY A 91 -12.11 9.01 2.04
N GLY A 92 -10.82 8.76 2.26
CA GLY A 92 -9.99 9.52 3.20
C GLY A 92 -9.93 8.92 4.61
N ALA A 93 -10.34 7.66 4.79
CA ALA A 93 -10.17 6.98 6.07
C ALA A 93 -8.68 6.96 6.47
N PRO A 94 -8.34 7.35 7.71
CA PRO A 94 -6.95 7.38 8.15
C PRO A 94 -6.40 5.97 8.32
N ILE A 95 -5.12 5.79 7.95
CA ILE A 95 -4.40 4.53 8.12
C ILE A 95 -3.70 4.49 9.48
N PHE A 96 -3.12 5.62 9.88
CA PHE A 96 -2.36 5.75 11.13
C PHE A 96 -3.21 6.40 12.21
N VAL A 97 -4.05 5.61 12.86
CA VAL A 97 -4.98 6.06 13.90
C VAL A 97 -4.25 6.06 15.25
N GLY A 98 -4.01 7.24 15.80
CA GLY A 98 -3.40 7.39 17.13
C GLY A 98 -4.40 7.33 18.29
N PRO A 99 -3.90 7.18 19.53
CA PRO A 99 -2.48 7.08 19.87
C PRO A 99 -1.89 5.70 19.55
N LEU A 100 -0.63 5.66 19.10
CA LEU A 100 0.11 4.42 18.90
C LEU A 100 1.38 4.40 19.75
N LYS A 101 1.72 3.21 20.24
CA LYS A 101 2.92 2.97 21.04
C LYS A 101 3.99 2.25 20.23
N ASP A 102 5.24 2.45 20.61
CA ASP A 102 6.33 1.60 20.15
C ASP A 102 6.30 0.24 20.88
N ASN A 103 7.15 -0.68 20.43
CA ASN A 103 7.28 -2.01 21.02
C ASN A 103 7.92 -2.03 22.43
N LYS A 104 8.26 -0.85 22.98
CA LYS A 104 8.73 -0.66 24.36
C LYS A 104 7.66 0.01 25.24
N GLY A 105 6.48 0.28 24.69
CA GLY A 105 5.33 0.87 25.40
C GLY A 105 5.30 2.39 25.44
N LYS A 106 6.26 3.09 24.83
CA LYS A 106 6.27 4.55 24.74
C LYS A 106 5.30 5.00 23.64
N THR A 107 4.43 5.97 23.93
CA THR A 107 3.61 6.63 22.90
C THR A 107 4.50 7.39 21.91
N VAL A 108 4.41 7.04 20.64
CA VAL A 108 5.22 7.60 19.54
C VAL A 108 4.38 8.35 18.52
N ILE A 109 3.09 8.06 18.45
CA ILE A 109 2.10 8.81 17.65
C ILE A 109 0.95 9.18 18.58
N GLU A 110 0.83 10.45 18.90
CA GLU A 110 -0.15 10.98 19.87
C GLU A 110 -1.56 11.07 19.30
N LYS A 111 -1.67 11.36 18.01
CA LYS A 111 -2.93 11.60 17.30
C LYS A 111 -2.94 10.92 15.95
N THR A 112 -4.11 10.75 15.37
CA THR A 112 -4.26 10.29 14.00
C THR A 112 -3.46 11.15 13.03
N LEU A 113 -2.64 10.52 12.20
CA LEU A 113 -1.80 11.18 11.19
C LEU A 113 -2.45 11.17 9.82
N GLY A 114 -2.12 12.19 9.02
CA GLY A 114 -2.41 12.21 7.59
C GLY A 114 -1.55 11.22 6.80
N LEU A 115 -1.97 10.89 5.58
CA LEU A 115 -1.25 9.93 4.71
C LEU A 115 0.18 10.37 4.37
N TYR A 116 0.41 11.66 4.28
CA TYR A 116 1.69 12.25 3.84
C TYR A 116 2.38 13.02 4.97
N GLU A 117 2.20 12.56 6.20
CA GLU A 117 2.78 13.20 7.37
C GLU A 117 4.31 13.05 7.36
N PRO A 118 5.08 14.15 7.40
CA PRO A 118 6.55 14.08 7.33
C PRO A 118 7.20 13.20 8.39
N SER A 119 6.59 13.09 9.57
CA SER A 119 7.06 12.23 10.66
C SER A 119 7.13 10.75 10.32
N LEU A 120 6.33 10.28 9.34
CA LEU A 120 6.35 8.89 8.88
C LEU A 120 7.65 8.53 8.14
N TRP A 121 8.32 9.51 7.52
CA TRP A 121 9.60 9.31 6.84
C TRP A 121 10.78 9.19 7.79
N GLY A 122 10.63 9.71 9.02
CA GLY A 122 11.68 9.68 10.05
C GLY A 122 11.48 8.60 11.11
N MET A 123 10.65 7.58 10.87
CA MET A 123 10.42 6.52 11.84
C MET A 123 11.68 5.73 12.15
N ASP A 124 12.09 5.74 13.42
CA ASP A 124 13.24 5.02 13.97
C ASP A 124 12.84 4.04 15.10
N TYR A 125 11.57 3.62 15.11
CA TYR A 125 10.98 2.74 16.11
C TYR A 125 10.11 1.66 15.46
N LEU A 126 9.88 0.57 16.16
CA LEU A 126 8.90 -0.46 15.80
C LEU A 126 7.61 -0.24 16.61
N ILE A 127 6.47 -0.45 15.98
CA ILE A 127 5.15 -0.31 16.62
C ILE A 127 4.88 -1.52 17.54
N GLU A 128 4.06 -1.31 18.57
CA GLU A 128 3.59 -2.34 19.50
C GLU A 128 3.10 -3.59 18.74
N GLY A 129 3.49 -4.77 19.22
CA GLY A 129 3.23 -6.05 18.57
C GLY A 129 4.32 -6.50 17.59
N VAL A 130 5.26 -5.63 17.19
CA VAL A 130 6.41 -6.01 16.36
C VAL A 130 7.59 -6.35 17.24
N ALA A 131 8.07 -7.59 17.18
CA ALA A 131 9.26 -8.03 17.91
C ALA A 131 10.54 -7.62 17.17
N GLY A 132 11.55 -7.17 17.92
CA GLY A 132 12.86 -6.83 17.38
C GLY A 132 13.34 -5.43 17.76
N SER A 133 14.35 -4.97 17.06
CA SER A 133 14.99 -3.66 17.21
C SER A 133 15.27 -3.06 15.83
N VAL A 134 15.32 -1.73 15.75
CA VAL A 134 15.73 -0.99 14.53
C VAL A 134 17.24 -0.78 14.46
N THR A 135 17.97 -1.18 15.50
CA THR A 135 19.44 -1.11 15.62
C THR A 135 20.04 -2.45 15.94
#